data_4aa4957dabfeb043a656c04689ceda8c
#
_entry.id   4aa4957dabfeb043a656c04689ceda8c
#
_cell.length_a   1.000
_cell.length_b   1.000
_cell.length_c   1.000
_cell.angle_alpha   90.00
_cell.angle_beta   90.00
_cell.angle_gamma   90.00
#
_symmetry.space_group_name_H-M   'P 1'
#
loop_
_entity.id
_entity.type
_entity.pdbx_description
1 polymer ?
#
loop_
_entity_poly.entity_id
_entity_poly.type
_entity_poly.pdbx_seq_one_letter_code
_entity_poly.pdbx_strand_id
1 'polypeptide(L)'
;MSPSEHRPALDLTDAPDIGLTNARVAAVLTEIADLLEIKGESSFKVAAYRRAADSVARCGTDVAMAYREGDPPTLRGVGGGISERIGELSTTGHLAYHESLRAEVPPTLLEMLSIPGVGPRTAGDVWRTLGIATLPELEQAAREGRLRQVR
;
A
#
# COMPACT_ATOMS: atom_id res chain seq x y z
N MET A 1 -22.08 -32.61 10.20
CA MET A 1 -21.71 -31.95 10.34
C MET A 1 -21.48 -31.50 10.29
N SER A 2 -21.49 -31.50 10.13
CA SER A 2 -20.95 -30.69 10.14
C SER A 2 -20.72 -30.14 10.14
N PRO A 3 -20.80 -30.20 10.06
CA PRO A 3 -20.34 -29.33 10.05
C PRO A 3 -20.16 -28.75 10.02
N SER A 4 -20.21 -28.95 10.04
CA SER A 4 -19.83 -28.10 10.09
C SER A 4 -19.78 -27.60 10.06
N GLU A 5 -19.96 -27.85 10.07
CA GLU A 5 -19.69 -27.15 10.15
C GLU A 5 -19.52 -26.48 10.16
N HIS A 6 -19.66 -26.71 10.36
CA HIS A 6 -19.22 -25.75 10.53
C HIS A 6 -18.84 -25.07 10.50
N ARG A 7 -18.89 -25.30 10.45
CA ARG A 7 -18.41 -24.35 10.61
C ARG A 7 -18.60 -23.50 10.83
N PRO A 8 -18.70 -23.30 10.96
CA PRO A 8 -18.55 -22.13 11.28
C PRO A 8 -18.34 -21.42 11.48
N ALA A 9 -18.10 -21.19 11.65
CA ALA A 9 -17.68 -20.19 11.91
C ALA A 9 -17.18 -19.90 11.81
N LEU A 10 -17.03 -20.03 11.70
CA LEU A 10 -16.37 -19.47 11.63
C LEU A 10 -16.34 -18.83 11.34
N ASP A 11 -16.51 -18.86 11.23
CA ASP A 11 -16.20 -18.06 11.08
C ASP A 11 -16.15 -17.32 10.84
N LEU A 12 -16.42 -17.26 10.56
CA LEU A 12 -16.26 -16.43 10.34
C LEU A 12 -15.68 -15.52 10.48
N THR A 13 -16.11 -14.99 10.42
CA THR A 13 -15.23 -13.97 10.88
C THR A 13 -13.82 -14.24 10.63
N ASP A 14 -13.54 -15.36 10.46
CA ASP A 14 -12.18 -15.72 10.18
C ASP A 14 -11.83 -15.57 8.74
N ALA A 15 -12.81 -15.41 7.92
CA ALA A 15 -12.57 -15.18 6.54
C ALA A 15 -11.61 -14.03 6.30
N PRO A 16 -11.66 -12.95 7.09
CA PRO A 16 -10.70 -11.86 6.89
C PRO A 16 -9.26 -12.26 7.05
N ASP A 17 -9.03 -13.33 7.76
CA ASP A 17 -7.66 -13.77 7.95
C ASP A 17 -7.06 -14.28 6.68
N ILE A 18 -7.90 -14.73 5.79
CA ILE A 18 -7.44 -15.31 4.56
C ILE A 18 -6.84 -14.24 3.68
N GLY A 19 -5.61 -14.41 3.35
CA GLY A 19 -4.93 -13.49 2.48
C GLY A 19 -4.34 -12.28 3.18
N LEU A 20 -4.54 -12.14 4.49
CA LEU A 20 -3.97 -11.01 5.21
C LEU A 20 -2.66 -11.42 5.87
N THR A 21 -1.73 -11.85 5.06
CA THR A 21 -0.39 -12.24 5.49
C THR A 21 0.46 -10.99 5.74
N ASN A 22 1.60 -11.19 6.39
CA ASN A 22 2.54 -10.08 6.56
C ASN A 22 2.92 -9.47 5.22
N ALA A 23 3.10 -10.30 4.20
CA ALA A 23 3.43 -9.80 2.86
C ALA A 23 2.32 -8.90 2.32
N ARG A 24 1.05 -9.26 2.55
CA ARG A 24 -0.07 -8.45 2.10
C ARG A 24 -0.18 -7.14 2.87
N VAL A 25 0.02 -7.20 4.18
CA VAL A 25 0.02 -5.98 4.99
C VAL A 25 1.15 -5.06 4.53
N ALA A 26 2.34 -5.63 4.35
CA ALA A 26 3.48 -4.85 3.87
C ALA A 26 3.22 -4.25 2.50
N ALA A 27 2.53 -4.99 1.61
CA ALA A 27 2.22 -4.50 0.28
C ALA A 27 1.29 -3.28 0.34
N VAL A 28 0.30 -3.29 1.24
CA VAL A 28 -0.58 -2.14 1.42
C VAL A 28 0.22 -0.93 1.90
N LEU A 29 1.10 -1.14 2.88
CA LEU A 29 1.92 -0.04 3.40
C LEU A 29 2.87 0.50 2.32
N THR A 30 3.41 -0.37 1.49
CA THR A 30 4.27 0.04 0.38
C THR A 30 3.47 0.85 -0.63
N GLU A 31 2.24 0.43 -0.93
CA GLU A 31 1.42 1.17 -1.87
C GLU A 31 1.06 2.55 -1.31
N ILE A 32 0.81 2.64 0.00
CA ILE A 32 0.58 3.95 0.61
C ILE A 32 1.81 4.84 0.40
N ALA A 33 3.00 4.31 0.63
CA ALA A 33 4.23 5.07 0.41
C ALA A 33 4.34 5.52 -1.05
N ASP A 34 4.03 4.62 -1.98
CA ASP A 34 4.07 4.95 -3.41
C ASP A 34 3.07 6.06 -3.75
N LEU A 35 1.85 5.95 -3.24
CA LEU A 35 0.82 6.96 -3.49
C LEU A 35 1.20 8.31 -2.92
N LEU A 36 1.78 8.31 -1.71
CA LEU A 36 2.24 9.55 -1.10
C LEU A 36 3.35 10.19 -1.93
N GLU A 37 4.25 9.38 -2.44
CA GLU A 37 5.35 9.89 -3.24
C GLU A 37 4.85 10.41 -4.60
N ILE A 38 3.91 9.70 -5.21
CA ILE A 38 3.27 10.15 -6.44
C ILE A 38 2.61 11.52 -6.24
N LYS A 39 1.96 11.71 -5.09
CA LYS A 39 1.31 12.97 -4.77
C LYS A 39 2.28 14.09 -4.41
N GLY A 40 3.55 13.76 -4.19
CA GLY A 40 4.53 14.75 -3.80
C GLY A 40 4.52 15.08 -2.33
N GLU A 41 4.03 14.17 -1.49
CA GLU A 41 3.99 14.37 -0.06
C GLU A 41 5.39 14.32 0.56
N SER A 42 5.46 14.71 1.83
CA SER A 42 6.71 14.77 2.57
C SER A 42 7.50 13.47 2.49
N SER A 43 8.80 13.59 2.27
CA SER A 43 9.68 12.43 2.23
C SER A 43 9.72 11.71 3.58
N PHE A 44 9.46 12.43 4.69
CA PHE A 44 9.39 11.79 6.00
C PHE A 44 8.23 10.84 6.10
N LYS A 45 7.06 11.24 5.56
CA LYS A 45 5.89 10.37 5.53
C LYS A 45 6.14 9.14 4.68
N VAL A 46 6.68 9.35 3.48
CA VAL A 46 6.99 8.26 2.58
C VAL A 46 7.92 7.27 3.25
N ALA A 47 9.01 7.78 3.85
CA ALA A 47 9.99 6.92 4.50
C ALA A 47 9.39 6.16 5.68
N ALA A 48 8.48 6.79 6.43
CA ALA A 48 7.84 6.13 7.56
C ALA A 48 7.04 4.91 7.12
N TYR A 49 6.28 5.03 6.03
CA TYR A 49 5.51 3.90 5.52
C TYR A 49 6.41 2.83 4.92
N ARG A 50 7.52 3.21 4.28
CA ARG A 50 8.45 2.21 3.77
C ARG A 50 9.11 1.44 4.90
N ARG A 51 9.48 2.11 6.00
CA ARG A 51 10.03 1.42 7.17
C ARG A 51 9.00 0.49 7.79
N ALA A 52 7.75 0.93 7.86
CA ALA A 52 6.69 0.10 8.43
C ALA A 52 6.48 -1.15 7.59
N ALA A 53 6.47 -1.00 6.26
CA ALA A 53 6.32 -2.14 5.37
C ALA A 53 7.46 -3.14 5.57
N ASP A 54 8.68 -2.64 5.69
CA ASP A 54 9.84 -3.50 5.89
C ASP A 54 9.75 -4.23 7.23
N SER A 55 9.35 -3.52 8.29
CA SER A 55 9.23 -4.13 9.61
C SER A 55 8.18 -5.23 9.62
N VAL A 56 7.05 -5.02 8.97
CA VAL A 56 6.00 -6.03 8.89
C VAL A 56 6.49 -7.23 8.08
N ALA A 57 7.15 -6.97 6.95
CA ALA A 57 7.61 -8.05 6.09
C ALA A 57 8.63 -8.95 6.80
N ARG A 58 9.42 -8.37 7.68
CA ARG A 58 10.48 -9.11 8.39
C ARG A 58 10.02 -9.68 9.73
N CYS A 59 8.79 -9.38 10.14
CA CYS A 59 8.31 -9.85 11.43
C CYS A 59 8.10 -11.35 11.42
N GLY A 60 8.55 -12.02 12.47
CA GLY A 60 8.40 -13.47 12.57
C GLY A 60 7.04 -13.90 13.07
N THR A 61 6.18 -12.95 13.42
CA THR A 61 4.85 -13.21 13.95
C THR A 61 3.82 -12.85 12.88
N ASP A 62 2.65 -13.50 12.92
CA ASP A 62 1.53 -13.12 12.07
C ASP A 62 0.98 -11.80 12.62
N VAL A 63 1.36 -10.70 11.97
CA VAL A 63 1.07 -9.36 12.45
C VAL A 63 -0.43 -9.10 12.54
N ALA A 64 -1.16 -9.45 11.49
CA ALA A 64 -2.61 -9.17 11.48
C ALA A 64 -3.32 -9.93 12.60
N MET A 65 -2.95 -11.19 12.81
CA MET A 65 -3.55 -11.97 13.88
C MET A 65 -3.23 -11.36 15.24
N ALA A 66 -1.97 -10.94 15.44
CA ALA A 66 -1.56 -10.36 16.71
C ALA A 66 -2.37 -9.09 17.03
N TYR A 67 -2.58 -8.24 16.00
CA TYR A 67 -3.39 -7.04 16.20
C TYR A 67 -4.84 -7.39 16.53
N ARG A 68 -5.39 -8.42 15.85
CA ARG A 68 -6.77 -8.82 16.14
C ARG A 68 -6.92 -9.37 17.55
N GLU A 69 -5.87 -10.00 18.06
CA GLU A 69 -5.90 -10.55 19.42
C GLU A 69 -5.60 -9.51 20.50
N GLY A 70 -5.31 -8.29 20.09
CA GLY A 70 -5.03 -7.22 21.05
C GLY A 70 -3.63 -7.26 21.63
N ASP A 71 -2.72 -8.01 21.01
CA ASP A 71 -1.35 -8.16 21.48
C ASP A 71 -0.36 -7.97 20.33
N PRO A 72 -0.34 -6.76 19.75
CA PRO A 72 0.51 -6.52 18.57
C PRO A 72 1.99 -6.59 18.93
N PRO A 73 2.80 -7.08 18.00
CA PRO A 73 4.25 -7.12 18.22
C PRO A 73 4.82 -5.71 18.19
N THR A 74 5.98 -5.53 18.80
CA THR A 74 6.72 -4.30 18.67
C THR A 74 7.37 -4.27 17.31
N LEU A 75 6.98 -3.30 16.49
CA LEU A 75 7.50 -3.16 15.13
C LEU A 75 8.48 -2.00 15.09
N ARG A 76 9.71 -2.29 14.72
CA ARG A 76 10.76 -1.30 14.72
C ARG A 76 10.44 -0.17 13.73
N GLY A 77 10.54 1.07 14.20
CA GLY A 77 10.34 2.22 13.33
C GLY A 77 8.91 2.53 12.98
N VAL A 78 7.94 1.86 13.65
CA VAL A 78 6.53 2.09 13.38
C VAL A 78 5.95 2.96 14.50
N GLY A 79 5.49 4.16 14.14
CA GLY A 79 4.87 5.06 15.09
C GLY A 79 3.41 4.72 15.36
N GLY A 80 2.83 5.44 16.33
CA GLY A 80 1.46 5.17 16.77
C GLY A 80 0.42 5.30 15.67
N GLY A 81 0.57 6.32 14.81
CA GLY A 81 -0.39 6.52 13.74
C GLY A 81 -0.42 5.38 12.74
N ILE A 82 0.75 4.90 12.34
CA ILE A 82 0.83 3.78 11.41
C ILE A 82 0.38 2.50 12.10
N SER A 83 0.73 2.34 13.38
CA SER A 83 0.30 1.17 14.13
C SER A 83 -1.23 1.08 14.16
N GLU A 84 -1.92 2.20 14.38
CA GLU A 84 -3.37 2.22 14.35
C GLU A 84 -3.92 1.80 13.00
N ARG A 85 -3.27 2.22 11.93
CA ARG A 85 -3.69 1.85 10.59
C ARG A 85 -3.47 0.37 10.32
N ILE A 86 -2.37 -0.17 10.80
CA ILE A 86 -2.16 -1.62 10.70
C ILE A 86 -3.27 -2.35 11.46
N GLY A 87 -3.66 -1.83 12.63
CA GLY A 87 -4.75 -2.40 13.40
C GLY A 87 -6.07 -2.36 12.66
N GLU A 88 -6.39 -1.22 12.03
CA GLU A 88 -7.61 -1.10 11.25
C GLU A 88 -7.63 -2.12 10.12
N LEU A 89 -6.55 -2.20 9.36
CA LEU A 89 -6.44 -3.16 8.27
C LEU A 89 -6.57 -4.59 8.78
N SER A 90 -5.93 -4.88 9.90
CA SER A 90 -5.92 -6.23 10.47
C SER A 90 -7.30 -6.67 10.95
N THR A 91 -8.09 -5.73 11.49
CA THR A 91 -9.39 -6.09 12.07
C THR A 91 -10.53 -6.01 11.08
N THR A 92 -10.45 -5.14 10.08
CA THR A 92 -11.55 -4.94 9.13
C THR A 92 -11.26 -5.48 7.74
N GLY A 93 -10.00 -5.73 7.41
CA GLY A 93 -9.62 -6.10 6.07
C GLY A 93 -9.49 -4.91 5.13
N HIS A 94 -9.77 -3.72 5.61
CA HIS A 94 -9.76 -2.49 4.83
C HIS A 94 -9.01 -1.40 5.57
N LEU A 95 -8.53 -0.42 4.83
CA LEU A 95 -7.85 0.72 5.43
C LEU A 95 -8.34 1.97 4.71
N ALA A 96 -9.15 2.76 5.41
CA ALA A 96 -9.78 3.95 4.82
C ALA A 96 -8.75 4.91 4.25
N TYR A 97 -7.63 5.09 4.94
CA TYR A 97 -6.59 5.98 4.47
C TYR A 97 -6.02 5.54 3.12
N HIS A 98 -5.78 4.24 2.98
CA HIS A 98 -5.28 3.68 1.73
C HIS A 98 -6.28 3.89 0.60
N GLU A 99 -7.56 3.63 0.89
CA GLU A 99 -8.60 3.77 -0.12
C GLU A 99 -8.76 5.22 -0.55
N SER A 100 -8.64 6.16 0.40
CA SER A 100 -8.76 7.57 0.06
C SER A 100 -7.59 8.03 -0.81
N LEU A 101 -6.39 7.53 -0.54
CA LEU A 101 -5.24 7.86 -1.39
C LEU A 101 -5.41 7.32 -2.80
N ARG A 102 -5.91 6.10 -2.92
CA ARG A 102 -6.15 5.52 -4.23
C ARG A 102 -7.19 6.31 -5.02
N ALA A 103 -8.15 6.90 -4.33
CA ALA A 103 -9.16 7.71 -4.98
C ALA A 103 -8.61 9.04 -5.50
N GLU A 104 -7.51 9.52 -4.92
CA GLU A 104 -6.92 10.80 -5.29
C GLU A 104 -5.92 10.71 -6.43
N VAL A 105 -5.52 9.50 -6.81
CA VAL A 105 -4.48 9.28 -7.81
C VAL A 105 -5.05 8.41 -8.92
N PRO A 106 -4.86 8.77 -10.20
CA PRO A 106 -5.32 7.90 -11.29
C PRO A 106 -4.73 6.50 -11.16
N PRO A 107 -5.55 5.46 -11.24
CA PRO A 107 -5.07 4.08 -11.03
C PRO A 107 -3.94 3.68 -11.99
N THR A 108 -3.94 4.25 -13.18
CA THR A 108 -2.91 3.93 -14.18
C THR A 108 -1.52 4.34 -13.73
N LEU A 109 -1.41 5.31 -12.80
CA LEU A 109 -0.10 5.69 -12.29
C LEU A 109 0.54 4.56 -11.49
N LEU A 110 -0.27 3.80 -10.77
CA LEU A 110 0.26 2.62 -10.07
C LEU A 110 0.70 1.56 -11.07
N GLU A 111 -0.01 1.43 -12.18
CA GLU A 111 0.37 0.49 -13.24
C GLU A 111 1.71 0.87 -13.88
N MET A 112 1.98 2.17 -13.95
CA MET A 112 3.24 2.64 -14.51
C MET A 112 4.45 2.18 -13.71
N LEU A 113 4.25 1.87 -12.43
CA LEU A 113 5.35 1.45 -11.57
C LEU A 113 5.91 0.09 -11.99
N SER A 114 5.19 -0.66 -12.81
CA SER A 114 5.71 -1.93 -13.32
C SER A 114 6.64 -1.73 -14.52
N ILE A 115 6.71 -0.51 -15.06
CA ILE A 115 7.60 -0.22 -16.19
C ILE A 115 9.01 -0.03 -15.65
N PRO A 116 10.00 -0.75 -16.21
CA PRO A 116 11.39 -0.57 -15.76
C PRO A 116 11.81 0.89 -15.85
N GLY A 117 12.39 1.40 -14.77
CA GLY A 117 12.85 2.76 -14.73
C GLY A 117 11.82 3.79 -14.30
N VAL A 118 10.57 3.36 -14.10
CA VAL A 118 9.52 4.28 -13.66
C VAL A 118 9.18 3.98 -12.19
N GLY A 119 9.70 4.79 -11.29
CA GLY A 119 9.36 4.69 -9.87
C GLY A 119 8.25 5.66 -9.51
N PRO A 120 7.82 5.66 -8.23
CA PRO A 120 6.74 6.54 -7.80
C PRO A 120 7.03 8.02 -8.03
N ARG A 121 8.27 8.44 -7.82
CA ARG A 121 8.64 9.83 -8.03
C ARG A 121 8.50 10.22 -9.49
N THR A 122 8.99 9.36 -10.39
CA THR A 122 8.90 9.63 -11.82
C THR A 122 7.45 9.66 -12.27
N ALA A 123 6.64 8.69 -11.81
CA ALA A 123 5.21 8.66 -12.16
C ALA A 123 4.53 9.94 -11.67
N GLY A 124 4.84 10.37 -10.45
CA GLY A 124 4.27 11.59 -9.90
C GLY A 124 4.69 12.82 -10.67
N ASP A 125 5.96 12.91 -11.02
CA ASP A 125 6.47 14.07 -11.77
C ASP A 125 5.85 14.14 -13.16
N VAL A 126 5.71 12.99 -13.82
CA VAL A 126 5.07 12.92 -15.13
C VAL A 126 3.62 13.39 -15.04
N TRP A 127 2.92 12.93 -14.03
CA TRP A 127 1.52 13.30 -13.81
C TRP A 127 1.39 14.80 -13.50
N ARG A 128 2.16 15.28 -12.52
CA ARG A 128 2.00 16.67 -12.06
C ARG A 128 2.58 17.68 -13.04
N THR A 129 3.62 17.33 -13.77
CA THR A 129 4.29 18.25 -14.69
C THR A 129 3.66 18.22 -16.08
N LEU A 130 3.35 17.03 -16.58
CA LEU A 130 2.89 16.87 -17.97
C LEU A 130 1.42 16.52 -18.08
N GLY A 131 0.74 16.30 -16.94
CA GLY A 131 -0.68 15.94 -16.96
C GLY A 131 -0.94 14.54 -17.48
N ILE A 132 0.08 13.69 -17.54
CA ILE A 132 -0.04 12.35 -18.10
C ILE A 132 -0.59 11.41 -17.03
N ALA A 133 -1.70 10.74 -17.34
CA ALA A 133 -2.36 9.84 -16.42
C ALA A 133 -2.61 8.46 -17.01
N THR A 134 -2.24 8.23 -18.27
CA THR A 134 -2.47 6.93 -18.92
C THR A 134 -1.20 6.44 -19.58
N LEU A 135 -1.14 5.13 -19.81
CA LEU A 135 0.01 4.55 -20.49
C LEU A 135 0.17 5.05 -21.93
N PRO A 136 -0.92 5.15 -22.71
CA PRO A 136 -0.77 5.72 -24.06
C PRO A 136 -0.23 7.13 -24.07
N GLU A 137 -0.66 7.98 -23.11
CA GLU A 137 -0.14 9.34 -23.01
C GLU A 137 1.34 9.33 -22.67
N LEU A 138 1.76 8.42 -21.80
CA LEU A 138 3.17 8.30 -21.44
C LEU A 138 3.99 7.89 -22.66
N GLU A 139 3.50 6.92 -23.39
CA GLU A 139 4.17 6.44 -24.59
C GLU A 139 4.32 7.57 -25.62
N GLN A 140 3.25 8.32 -25.80
CA GLN A 140 3.28 9.43 -26.74
C GLN A 140 4.27 10.50 -26.30
N ALA A 141 4.31 10.82 -25.01
CA ALA A 141 5.24 11.81 -24.48
C ALA A 141 6.69 11.35 -24.67
N ALA A 142 6.93 10.05 -24.51
CA ALA A 142 8.26 9.50 -24.72
C ALA A 142 8.69 9.66 -26.18
N ARG A 143 7.78 9.39 -27.12
CA ARG A 143 8.09 9.56 -28.55
C ARG A 143 8.37 11.00 -28.91
N GLU A 144 7.72 11.93 -28.22
CA GLU A 144 7.88 13.35 -28.50
C GLU A 144 9.04 13.98 -27.73
N GLY A 145 9.73 13.20 -26.93
CA GLY A 145 10.85 13.70 -26.15
C GLY A 145 10.45 14.56 -24.96
N ARG A 146 9.16 14.60 -24.61
CA ARG A 146 8.66 15.45 -23.52
C ARG A 146 9.07 14.97 -22.14
N LEU A 147 9.43 13.70 -22.02
CA LEU A 147 9.85 13.16 -20.72
C LEU A 147 11.14 13.78 -20.22
N ARG A 148 11.88 14.44 -21.06
CA ARG A 148 13.11 15.15 -20.66
C ARG A 148 12.81 16.30 -19.70
N GLN A 149 11.57 16.78 -19.67
CA GLN A 149 11.16 17.86 -18.79
C GLN A 149 10.98 17.41 -17.36
N VAL A 150 11.01 16.10 -17.13
CA VAL A 150 10.78 15.50 -15.84
C VAL A 150 12.08 14.92 -15.31
N ARG A 151 12.39 15.19 -14.02
CA ARG A 151 13.66 14.70 -13.46
C ARG A 151 13.40 13.82 -12.28
#